data_930ae73b731453fe7f6b941435b7a516
#
_entry.id   930ae73b731453fe7f6b941435b7a516
#
_cell.length_a   1.000
_cell.length_b   1.000
_cell.length_c   1.000
_cell.angle_alpha   90.00
_cell.angle_beta   90.00
_cell.angle_gamma   90.00
#
_symmetry.space_group_name_H-M   'P 1'
#
loop_
_entity.id
_entity.type
_entity.pdbx_description
1 polymer ?
#
loop_
_entity_poly.entity_id
_entity_poly.type
_entity_poly.pdbx_seq_one_letter_code
_entity_poly.pdbx_strand_id
1 'polypeptide(L)'
;MKKFGWLLSLILVVCIISACSEEESQTNSNKDEVELKFSIWGNEQHAEMYEELLTGFYEENPNVKVKIDLIPFPDYQQKMSVLAAGNELPDVGWVSEAMVSQFINNDILNDISEFQEDEEFDMEDFIPSTLELWKHDGKLLGLPFSTPPMILYYNKTMFDNAGLETPKELAMKGEWTWEQFEESAKALSKGEGNNRTYGARLFREWTNFATLPSHTISYGGTMFSEDMKEFTWNSPEGIKTFELINRMMFEDKSHVPPGESIEYESGKVGMYSAMYSYMTNARQITDFEWDIAPLPKGPNGRAPLLGQAGIVTFKGSDHPEEAKTLLKFLESKKGIQAQSAFFVPARKSVLESDEFVDVPNNPPRDSIKLAMIDQMNEGYTYPLHEDWTKIESEIIKGIDKLFAKLESPSEILDEMEEDITPLLK
;
A
#
# COMPACT_ATOMS: atom_id res chain seq x y z
N MET A 1 -67.67 -16.16 44.40
CA MET A 1 -68.61 -17.36 44.41
C MET A 1 -67.97 -18.46 43.66
N LYS A 2 -67.72 -19.54 44.37
CA LYS A 2 -67.82 -20.95 43.99
C LYS A 2 -66.84 -21.37 42.88
N LYS A 3 -65.82 -22.14 43.19
CA LYS A 3 -65.68 -23.48 43.75
C LYS A 3 -65.48 -24.54 42.65
N PHE A 4 -64.42 -25.36 42.88
CA PHE A 4 -64.30 -26.82 42.65
C PHE A 4 -63.93 -27.24 41.24
N GLY A 5 -63.12 -28.22 41.03
CA GLY A 5 -62.44 -29.26 41.82
C GLY A 5 -61.57 -30.06 40.85
N TRP A 6 -60.52 -30.52 41.19
CA TRP A 6 -60.00 -31.78 41.76
C TRP A 6 -60.32 -33.07 40.99
N LEU A 7 -59.32 -33.82 40.77
CA LEU A 7 -59.07 -35.28 40.78
C LEU A 7 -58.45 -35.78 39.43
N LEU A 8 -57.19 -36.23 39.46
CA LEU A 8 -56.61 -37.54 39.84
C LEU A 8 -56.88 -38.66 38.88
N SER A 9 -55.85 -39.26 38.30
CA SER A 9 -55.46 -40.69 38.22
C SER A 9 -54.38 -40.84 37.15
N LEU A 10 -53.19 -41.19 37.42
CA LEU A 10 -52.50 -42.38 37.96
C LEU A 10 -52.67 -43.62 37.09
N ILE A 11 -51.48 -44.18 36.69
CA ILE A 11 -51.19 -45.58 36.28
C ILE A 11 -51.33 -45.93 34.78
N LEU A 12 -50.22 -46.17 34.06
CA LEU A 12 -49.74 -47.54 33.87
C LEU A 12 -48.32 -47.57 33.24
N VAL A 13 -47.43 -48.21 33.92
CA VAL A 13 -46.11 -48.66 33.46
C VAL A 13 -46.35 -49.96 32.63
N VAL A 14 -45.81 -49.98 31.41
CA VAL A 14 -45.51 -51.27 30.76
C VAL A 14 -44.15 -51.17 30.10
N CYS A 15 -43.21 -51.89 30.66
CA CYS A 15 -41.95 -52.26 30.01
C CYS A 15 -42.20 -53.20 28.82
N ILE A 16 -41.61 -52.86 27.68
CA ILE A 16 -41.26 -53.89 26.72
C ILE A 16 -39.80 -53.69 26.33
N ILE A 17 -39.00 -54.62 26.77
CA ILE A 17 -37.63 -54.85 26.30
C ILE A 17 -37.75 -55.62 24.99
N SER A 18 -37.15 -55.14 23.92
CA SER A 18 -36.76 -56.03 22.83
C SER A 18 -35.72 -55.42 21.92
N ALA A 19 -34.60 -56.07 21.89
CA ALA A 19 -33.71 -56.35 20.79
C ALA A 19 -32.73 -55.23 20.35
N CYS A 20 -31.50 -55.50 20.70
CA CYS A 20 -30.28 -55.03 20.05
C CYS A 20 -30.37 -55.18 18.53
N SER A 21 -30.16 -54.06 17.86
CA SER A 21 -29.57 -54.03 16.55
C SER A 21 -28.36 -53.10 16.68
N GLU A 22 -27.18 -53.64 16.64
CA GLU A 22 -25.94 -52.91 16.43
C GLU A 22 -25.99 -52.35 15.02
N GLU A 23 -26.50 -51.13 14.86
CA GLU A 23 -26.11 -50.26 13.78
C GLU A 23 -24.83 -49.59 14.27
N GLU A 24 -23.71 -49.95 13.69
CA GLU A 24 -22.50 -49.15 13.71
C GLU A 24 -22.86 -47.75 13.21
N SER A 25 -23.20 -46.87 14.11
CA SER A 25 -23.12 -45.44 13.86
C SER A 25 -21.67 -45.16 13.57
N GLN A 26 -21.31 -45.08 12.30
CA GLN A 26 -20.15 -44.36 11.89
C GLN A 26 -20.34 -42.94 12.45
N THR A 27 -19.74 -42.68 13.59
CA THR A 27 -19.43 -41.31 14.03
C THR A 27 -18.53 -40.76 12.95
N ASN A 28 -19.13 -40.14 11.91
CA ASN A 28 -18.47 -39.07 11.22
C ASN A 28 -18.09 -38.07 12.34
N SER A 29 -16.84 -38.07 12.71
CA SER A 29 -16.24 -36.96 13.43
C SER A 29 -16.40 -35.75 12.49
N ASN A 30 -17.51 -35.00 12.64
CA ASN A 30 -17.50 -33.63 12.21
C ASN A 30 -16.30 -33.01 12.95
N LYS A 31 -15.19 -32.81 12.26
CA LYS A 31 -14.22 -31.81 12.69
C LYS A 31 -15.06 -30.56 12.90
N ASP A 32 -14.97 -29.94 14.08
CA ASP A 32 -15.68 -28.72 14.38
C ASP A 32 -15.41 -27.72 13.22
N GLU A 33 -16.48 -27.17 12.65
CA GLU A 33 -16.38 -26.20 11.57
C GLU A 33 -15.79 -24.91 12.14
N VAL A 34 -14.68 -24.44 11.56
CA VAL A 34 -13.98 -23.23 11.97
C VAL A 34 -14.40 -22.09 11.05
N GLU A 35 -14.88 -20.98 11.61
CA GLU A 35 -15.16 -19.77 10.86
C GLU A 35 -14.07 -18.72 11.17
N LEU A 36 -13.30 -18.34 10.15
CA LEU A 36 -12.30 -17.26 10.22
C LEU A 36 -12.89 -15.96 9.67
N LYS A 37 -12.59 -14.85 10.33
CA LYS A 37 -12.89 -13.50 9.84
C LYS A 37 -11.66 -12.92 9.14
N PHE A 38 -11.84 -12.51 7.90
CA PHE A 38 -10.81 -11.87 7.11
C PHE A 38 -11.23 -10.45 6.73
N SER A 39 -10.61 -9.43 7.32
CA SER A 39 -10.93 -8.02 7.04
C SER A 39 -10.03 -7.46 5.96
N ILE A 40 -10.65 -6.85 4.96
CA ILE A 40 -10.00 -6.19 3.84
C ILE A 40 -10.59 -4.79 3.62
N TRP A 41 -9.81 -3.89 3.01
CA TRP A 41 -10.38 -2.65 2.49
C TRP A 41 -10.63 -2.75 0.98
N GLY A 42 -11.49 -1.88 0.46
CA GLY A 42 -11.70 -1.77 -0.99
C GLY A 42 -13.16 -1.76 -1.40
N ASN A 43 -13.46 -2.45 -2.46
CA ASN A 43 -14.78 -2.55 -3.08
C ASN A 43 -15.17 -4.02 -3.35
N GLU A 44 -16.36 -4.23 -3.90
CA GLU A 44 -16.88 -5.57 -4.19
C GLU A 44 -15.96 -6.40 -5.09
N GLN A 45 -15.25 -5.80 -6.04
CA GLN A 45 -14.34 -6.53 -6.93
C GLN A 45 -13.18 -7.19 -6.17
N HIS A 46 -12.69 -6.55 -5.10
CA HIS A 46 -11.68 -7.15 -4.23
C HIS A 46 -12.24 -8.34 -3.46
N ALA A 47 -13.47 -8.24 -2.95
CA ALA A 47 -14.11 -9.36 -2.25
C ALA A 47 -14.36 -10.53 -3.20
N GLU A 48 -14.90 -10.29 -4.40
CA GLU A 48 -15.13 -11.30 -5.44
C GLU A 48 -13.84 -12.04 -5.81
N MET A 49 -12.72 -11.33 -5.98
CA MET A 49 -11.41 -11.94 -6.24
C MET A 49 -11.00 -12.91 -5.13
N TYR A 50 -11.18 -12.51 -3.85
CA TYR A 50 -10.86 -13.40 -2.74
C TYR A 50 -11.86 -14.57 -2.62
N GLU A 51 -13.14 -14.38 -2.87
CA GLU A 51 -14.12 -15.46 -2.88
C GLU A 51 -13.77 -16.52 -3.92
N GLU A 52 -13.34 -16.09 -5.12
CA GLU A 52 -12.86 -17.02 -6.16
C GLU A 52 -11.56 -17.73 -5.72
N LEU A 53 -10.58 -16.99 -5.19
CA LEU A 53 -9.32 -17.56 -4.71
C LEU A 53 -9.54 -18.60 -3.60
N LEU A 54 -10.43 -18.30 -2.64
CA LEU A 54 -10.74 -19.16 -1.50
C LEU A 54 -11.37 -20.48 -1.88
N THR A 55 -11.94 -20.63 -3.08
CA THR A 55 -12.42 -21.94 -3.56
C THR A 55 -11.32 -22.99 -3.52
N GLY A 56 -10.08 -22.62 -3.90
CA GLY A 56 -8.92 -23.51 -3.81
C GLY A 56 -8.48 -23.78 -2.37
N PHE A 57 -8.65 -22.82 -1.46
CA PHE A 57 -8.36 -23.00 -0.03
C PHE A 57 -9.30 -24.05 0.60
N TYR A 58 -10.57 -24.01 0.26
CA TYR A 58 -11.57 -24.94 0.80
C TYR A 58 -11.40 -26.39 0.30
N GLU A 59 -10.76 -26.61 -0.85
CA GLU A 59 -10.41 -27.96 -1.32
C GLU A 59 -9.43 -28.65 -0.36
N GLU A 60 -8.48 -27.90 0.19
CA GLU A 60 -7.45 -28.38 1.11
C GLU A 60 -7.90 -28.29 2.58
N ASN A 61 -8.81 -27.37 2.90
CA ASN A 61 -9.28 -27.08 4.26
C ASN A 61 -10.82 -27.10 4.35
N PRO A 62 -11.47 -28.25 4.10
CA PRO A 62 -12.94 -28.33 3.96
C PRO A 62 -13.72 -28.02 5.25
N ASN A 63 -13.06 -28.03 6.39
CA ASN A 63 -13.64 -27.69 7.70
C ASN A 63 -13.49 -26.22 8.07
N VAL A 64 -12.81 -25.39 7.25
CA VAL A 64 -12.63 -23.96 7.47
C VAL A 64 -13.54 -23.17 6.56
N LYS A 65 -14.21 -22.16 7.10
CA LYS A 65 -14.95 -21.13 6.37
C LYS A 65 -14.29 -19.79 6.59
N VAL A 66 -14.24 -18.97 5.55
CA VAL A 66 -13.68 -17.60 5.65
C VAL A 66 -14.81 -16.62 5.37
N LYS A 67 -15.05 -15.74 6.33
CA LYS A 67 -15.98 -14.61 6.20
C LYS A 67 -15.19 -13.34 5.91
N ILE A 68 -15.36 -12.79 4.71
CA ILE A 68 -14.74 -11.53 4.31
C ILE A 68 -15.52 -10.36 4.92
N ASP A 69 -14.83 -9.50 5.66
CA ASP A 69 -15.36 -8.21 6.17
C ASP A 69 -14.78 -7.08 5.31
N LEU A 70 -15.59 -6.63 4.34
CA LEU A 70 -15.21 -5.57 3.40
C LEU A 70 -15.51 -4.19 4.00
N ILE A 71 -14.47 -3.37 4.15
CA ILE A 71 -14.55 -2.04 4.74
C ILE A 71 -14.07 -1.00 3.73
N PRO A 72 -14.77 0.12 3.51
CA PRO A 72 -14.26 1.21 2.67
C PRO A 72 -12.89 1.70 3.15
N PHE A 73 -11.97 1.96 2.23
CA PHE A 73 -10.60 2.37 2.56
C PHE A 73 -10.51 3.57 3.54
N PRO A 74 -11.31 4.65 3.40
CA PRO A 74 -11.25 5.78 4.32
C PRO A 74 -11.59 5.45 5.77
N ASP A 75 -12.40 4.39 5.99
CA ASP A 75 -12.90 4.01 7.32
C ASP A 75 -12.06 2.88 7.94
N TYR A 76 -11.25 2.19 7.14
CA TYR A 76 -10.60 0.94 7.52
C TYR A 76 -9.67 1.11 8.71
N GLN A 77 -8.72 2.05 8.65
CA GLN A 77 -7.74 2.27 9.70
C GLN A 77 -8.41 2.63 11.04
N GLN A 78 -9.41 3.50 11.02
CA GLN A 78 -10.15 3.88 12.22
C GLN A 78 -10.90 2.68 12.79
N LYS A 79 -11.59 1.89 11.96
CA LYS A 79 -12.33 0.69 12.40
C LYS A 79 -11.39 -0.34 13.03
N MET A 80 -10.26 -0.63 12.39
CA MET A 80 -9.28 -1.59 12.91
C MET A 80 -8.67 -1.12 14.25
N SER A 81 -8.40 0.18 14.40
CA SER A 81 -7.92 0.76 15.66
C SER A 81 -8.95 0.62 16.80
N VAL A 82 -10.24 0.80 16.51
CA VAL A 82 -11.33 0.59 17.47
C VAL A 82 -11.46 -0.88 17.87
N LEU A 83 -11.41 -1.80 16.89
CA LEU A 83 -11.45 -3.24 17.12
C LEU A 83 -10.24 -3.70 17.97
N ALA A 84 -9.04 -3.14 17.69
CA ALA A 84 -7.85 -3.42 18.49
C ALA A 84 -8.01 -3.01 19.94
N ALA A 85 -8.56 -1.81 20.21
CA ALA A 85 -8.83 -1.33 21.55
C ALA A 85 -9.90 -2.16 22.29
N GLY A 86 -10.85 -2.75 21.55
CA GLY A 86 -11.90 -3.63 22.08
C GLY A 86 -11.48 -5.11 22.21
N ASN A 87 -10.30 -5.49 21.74
CA ASN A 87 -9.86 -6.90 21.58
C ASN A 87 -10.84 -7.73 20.73
N GLU A 88 -11.35 -7.11 19.65
CA GLU A 88 -12.34 -7.67 18.73
C GLU A 88 -11.80 -7.72 17.28
N LEU A 89 -10.47 -7.74 17.12
CA LEU A 89 -9.82 -7.87 15.81
C LEU A 89 -10.24 -9.15 15.10
N PRO A 90 -10.24 -9.17 13.75
CA PRO A 90 -10.46 -10.38 12.98
C PRO A 90 -9.34 -11.42 13.20
N ASP A 91 -9.48 -12.61 12.62
CA ASP A 91 -8.41 -13.63 12.66
C ASP A 91 -7.26 -13.27 11.72
N VAL A 92 -7.60 -12.77 10.53
CA VAL A 92 -6.69 -12.33 9.48
C VAL A 92 -7.11 -10.95 8.97
N GLY A 93 -6.17 -10.10 8.61
CA GLY A 93 -6.53 -8.78 8.10
C GLY A 93 -5.44 -8.11 7.29
N TRP A 94 -5.85 -7.17 6.45
CA TRP A 94 -4.95 -6.28 5.76
C TRP A 94 -4.42 -5.20 6.69
N VAL A 95 -3.16 -4.88 6.55
CA VAL A 95 -2.51 -3.79 7.30
C VAL A 95 -1.71 -2.95 6.32
N SER A 96 -1.95 -1.64 6.32
CA SER A 96 -1.14 -0.68 5.58
C SER A 96 0.07 -0.25 6.39
N GLU A 97 1.08 0.31 5.73
CA GLU A 97 2.29 0.84 6.36
C GLU A 97 1.99 1.79 7.53
N ALA A 98 0.94 2.61 7.40
CA ALA A 98 0.54 3.56 8.44
C ALA A 98 0.04 2.90 9.74
N MET A 99 -0.39 1.63 9.68
CA MET A 99 -0.94 0.89 10.82
C MET A 99 0.09 0.00 11.50
N VAL A 100 1.17 -0.37 10.81
CA VAL A 100 2.15 -1.38 11.26
C VAL A 100 2.72 -1.01 12.62
N SER A 101 3.22 0.21 12.80
CA SER A 101 3.81 0.68 14.06
C SER A 101 2.86 0.55 15.24
N GLN A 102 1.60 0.98 15.06
CA GLN A 102 0.58 0.86 16.10
C GLN A 102 0.37 -0.59 16.52
N PHE A 103 0.30 -1.52 15.56
CA PHE A 103 0.00 -2.92 15.86
C PHE A 103 1.19 -3.66 16.45
N ILE A 104 2.41 -3.34 16.03
CA ILE A 104 3.65 -3.84 16.63
C ILE A 104 3.76 -3.38 18.08
N ASN A 105 3.61 -2.07 18.35
CA ASN A 105 3.76 -1.49 19.69
C ASN A 105 2.70 -1.99 20.67
N ASN A 106 1.51 -2.34 20.19
CA ASN A 106 0.46 -2.96 21.02
C ASN A 106 0.62 -4.49 21.16
N ASP A 107 1.64 -5.09 20.56
CA ASP A 107 1.93 -6.54 20.62
C ASP A 107 0.73 -7.42 20.21
N ILE A 108 -0.01 -7.01 19.17
CA ILE A 108 -1.25 -7.70 18.76
C ILE A 108 -1.08 -8.58 17.51
N LEU A 109 0.10 -8.58 16.88
CA LEU A 109 0.39 -9.41 15.72
C LEU A 109 1.03 -10.75 16.13
N ASN A 110 0.63 -11.83 15.45
CA ASN A 110 1.28 -13.12 15.62
C ASN A 110 2.67 -13.15 14.98
N ASP A 111 3.56 -13.91 15.59
CA ASP A 111 4.84 -14.29 15.00
C ASP A 111 4.60 -15.41 13.98
N ILE A 112 5.05 -15.18 12.75
CA ILE A 112 4.96 -16.12 11.62
C ILE A 112 6.35 -16.49 11.09
N SER A 113 7.38 -16.36 11.93
CA SER A 113 8.78 -16.63 11.56
C SER A 113 9.01 -18.06 11.07
N GLU A 114 8.15 -19.02 11.47
CA GLU A 114 8.17 -20.40 10.98
C GLU A 114 8.05 -20.51 9.46
N PHE A 115 7.45 -19.52 8.78
CA PHE A 115 7.36 -19.52 7.31
C PHE A 115 8.72 -19.40 6.64
N GLN A 116 9.72 -18.85 7.34
CA GLN A 116 11.08 -18.70 6.82
C GLN A 116 11.82 -20.06 6.72
N GLU A 117 11.37 -21.06 7.49
CA GLU A 117 11.93 -22.42 7.49
C GLU A 117 11.15 -23.36 6.55
N ASP A 118 10.08 -22.89 5.94
CA ASP A 118 9.20 -23.66 5.07
C ASP A 118 9.68 -23.58 3.61
N GLU A 119 10.36 -24.64 3.15
CA GLU A 119 10.91 -24.71 1.79
C GLU A 119 9.83 -24.63 0.69
N GLU A 120 8.59 -25.12 0.97
CA GLU A 120 7.48 -25.09 -0.01
C GLU A 120 6.88 -23.68 -0.14
N PHE A 121 6.97 -22.89 0.92
CA PHE A 121 6.45 -21.52 0.90
C PHE A 121 7.35 -20.57 0.12
N ASP A 122 8.64 -20.87 0.01
CA ASP A 122 9.64 -20.14 -0.77
C ASP A 122 9.71 -18.65 -0.41
N MET A 123 10.22 -18.35 0.77
CA MET A 123 10.44 -16.98 1.23
C MET A 123 11.49 -16.23 0.39
N GLU A 124 12.37 -16.91 -0.31
CA GLU A 124 13.41 -16.31 -1.17
C GLU A 124 12.81 -15.66 -2.44
N ASP A 125 11.59 -16.07 -2.83
CA ASP A 125 10.85 -15.45 -3.93
C ASP A 125 10.32 -14.06 -3.57
N PHE A 126 10.17 -13.71 -2.30
CA PHE A 126 9.85 -12.34 -1.91
C PHE A 126 10.99 -11.37 -2.20
N ILE A 127 10.64 -10.14 -2.58
CA ILE A 127 11.60 -9.05 -2.75
C ILE A 127 12.10 -8.62 -1.35
N PRO A 128 13.40 -8.72 -1.04
CA PRO A 128 13.89 -8.54 0.33
C PRO A 128 13.50 -7.20 0.97
N SER A 129 13.57 -6.09 0.20
CA SER A 129 13.20 -4.75 0.69
C SER A 129 11.75 -4.64 1.15
N THR A 130 10.85 -5.47 0.61
CA THR A 130 9.42 -5.45 0.94
C THR A 130 9.11 -6.17 2.26
N LEU A 131 10.02 -7.00 2.76
CA LEU A 131 9.87 -7.71 4.02
C LEU A 131 10.32 -6.88 5.24
N GLU A 132 11.10 -5.82 5.04
CA GLU A 132 11.72 -5.08 6.15
C GLU A 132 10.68 -4.43 7.07
N LEU A 133 9.59 -3.91 6.52
CA LEU A 133 8.49 -3.31 7.29
C LEU A 133 7.83 -4.31 8.27
N TRP A 134 7.86 -5.61 7.92
CA TRP A 134 7.16 -6.67 8.65
C TRP A 134 8.05 -7.40 9.66
N LYS A 135 9.33 -7.01 9.73
CA LYS A 135 10.29 -7.55 10.69
C LYS A 135 10.43 -6.64 11.90
N HIS A 136 10.32 -7.22 13.09
CA HIS A 136 10.53 -6.50 14.34
C HIS A 136 11.10 -7.44 15.39
N ASP A 137 12.18 -7.01 16.10
CA ASP A 137 12.86 -7.81 17.13
C ASP A 137 13.19 -9.24 16.71
N GLY A 138 13.63 -9.44 15.47
CA GLY A 138 14.00 -10.73 14.90
C GLY A 138 12.81 -11.64 14.54
N LYS A 139 11.58 -11.15 14.65
CA LYS A 139 10.34 -11.83 14.27
C LYS A 139 9.85 -11.34 12.94
N LEU A 140 9.12 -12.20 12.21
CA LEU A 140 8.30 -11.85 11.06
C LEU A 140 6.83 -11.76 11.51
N LEU A 141 6.19 -10.60 11.32
CA LEU A 141 4.87 -10.30 11.88
C LEU A 141 3.77 -10.15 10.80
N GLY A 142 4.14 -10.22 9.54
CA GLY A 142 3.23 -10.13 8.40
C GLY A 142 3.94 -10.39 7.10
N LEU A 143 3.19 -10.46 6.00
CA LEU A 143 3.72 -10.64 4.65
C LEU A 143 3.12 -9.61 3.69
N PRO A 144 3.93 -9.01 2.82
CA PRO A 144 3.47 -7.99 1.88
C PRO A 144 2.78 -8.64 0.67
N PHE A 145 1.51 -8.29 0.42
CA PHE A 145 0.83 -8.63 -0.82
C PHE A 145 0.92 -7.54 -1.89
N SER A 146 1.15 -6.30 -1.47
CA SER A 146 1.19 -5.13 -2.35
C SER A 146 2.33 -4.19 -1.99
N THR A 147 3.18 -3.88 -2.99
CA THR A 147 4.36 -3.03 -2.80
C THR A 147 4.53 -2.08 -3.99
N PRO A 148 3.54 -1.20 -4.25
CA PRO A 148 3.62 -0.29 -5.39
C PRO A 148 4.72 0.76 -5.20
N PRO A 149 5.67 0.88 -6.14
CA PRO A 149 6.59 2.00 -6.14
C PRO A 149 5.89 3.28 -6.64
N MET A 150 6.36 4.43 -6.17
CA MET A 150 6.06 5.71 -6.79
C MET A 150 6.76 5.77 -8.14
N ILE A 151 6.01 6.01 -9.22
CA ILE A 151 6.52 6.08 -10.59
C ILE A 151 6.09 7.38 -11.26
N LEU A 152 6.68 7.66 -12.41
CA LEU A 152 6.33 8.79 -13.25
C LEU A 152 5.48 8.33 -14.42
N TYR A 153 4.27 8.86 -14.54
CA TYR A 153 3.45 8.82 -15.76
C TYR A 153 3.76 10.03 -16.62
N TYR A 154 3.94 9.86 -17.92
CA TYR A 154 4.20 11.00 -18.79
C TYR A 154 3.35 10.96 -20.07
N ASN A 155 2.94 12.14 -20.51
CA ASN A 155 2.18 12.35 -21.74
C ASN A 155 3.14 12.36 -22.94
N LYS A 156 3.28 11.17 -23.55
CA LYS A 156 4.19 10.97 -24.69
C LYS A 156 3.85 11.93 -25.85
N THR A 157 2.56 12.17 -26.13
CA THR A 157 2.12 13.10 -27.17
C THR A 157 2.65 14.52 -26.92
N MET A 158 2.70 15.00 -25.67
CA MET A 158 3.26 16.31 -25.36
C MET A 158 4.77 16.37 -25.59
N PHE A 159 5.52 15.31 -25.25
CA PHE A 159 6.96 15.19 -25.53
C PHE A 159 7.25 15.18 -27.01
N ASP A 160 6.54 14.34 -27.79
CA ASP A 160 6.67 14.25 -29.25
C ASP A 160 6.39 15.59 -29.94
N ASN A 161 5.32 16.27 -29.55
CA ASN A 161 4.95 17.60 -30.06
C ASN A 161 5.95 18.71 -29.71
N ALA A 162 6.69 18.53 -28.62
CA ALA A 162 7.73 19.47 -28.20
C ALA A 162 9.09 19.14 -28.81
N GLY A 163 9.25 17.98 -29.45
CA GLY A 163 10.53 17.47 -29.98
C GLY A 163 11.52 17.12 -28.87
N LEU A 164 11.03 16.70 -27.71
CA LEU A 164 11.83 16.31 -26.56
C LEU A 164 12.00 14.80 -26.49
N GLU A 165 13.16 14.35 -26.03
CA GLU A 165 13.33 12.97 -25.62
C GLU A 165 12.45 12.68 -24.39
N THR A 166 11.85 11.50 -24.37
CA THR A 166 10.95 11.08 -23.28
C THR A 166 11.73 10.72 -22.01
N PRO A 167 11.09 10.80 -20.82
CA PRO A 167 11.67 10.32 -19.58
C PRO A 167 12.24 8.90 -19.63
N LYS A 168 11.54 8.00 -20.35
CA LYS A 168 12.00 6.62 -20.57
C LYS A 168 13.29 6.57 -21.39
N GLU A 169 13.34 7.26 -22.53
CA GLU A 169 14.54 7.30 -23.39
C GLU A 169 15.75 7.85 -22.64
N LEU A 170 15.56 8.93 -21.87
CA LEU A 170 16.61 9.51 -21.02
C LEU A 170 17.02 8.56 -19.89
N ALA A 171 16.06 7.86 -19.27
CA ALA A 171 16.35 6.88 -18.22
C ALA A 171 17.17 5.70 -18.74
N MET A 172 16.85 5.19 -19.93
CA MET A 172 17.63 4.12 -20.60
C MET A 172 19.08 4.53 -20.91
N LYS A 173 19.32 5.82 -21.16
CA LYS A 173 20.67 6.39 -21.34
C LYS A 173 21.36 6.71 -20.02
N GLY A 174 20.65 6.61 -18.90
CA GLY A 174 21.15 7.06 -17.60
C GLY A 174 21.22 8.58 -17.43
N GLU A 175 20.49 9.33 -18.23
CA GLU A 175 20.50 10.80 -18.30
C GLU A 175 19.23 11.42 -17.66
N TRP A 176 18.27 10.61 -17.19
CA TRP A 176 17.05 11.08 -16.55
C TRP A 176 17.35 11.54 -15.12
N THR A 177 17.67 12.83 -14.94
CA THR A 177 17.99 13.50 -13.68
C THR A 177 16.93 14.52 -13.29
N TRP A 178 16.98 15.05 -12.06
CA TRP A 178 16.09 16.12 -11.61
C TRP A 178 16.27 17.40 -12.42
N GLU A 179 17.47 17.70 -12.84
CA GLU A 179 17.74 18.85 -13.72
C GLU A 179 17.06 18.67 -15.08
N GLN A 180 17.18 17.46 -15.68
CA GLN A 180 16.52 17.15 -16.96
C GLN A 180 14.98 17.14 -16.82
N PHE A 181 14.47 16.73 -15.66
CA PHE A 181 13.06 16.83 -15.34
C PHE A 181 12.58 18.29 -15.32
N GLU A 182 13.30 19.21 -14.63
CA GLU A 182 12.95 20.62 -14.63
C GLU A 182 12.97 21.23 -16.03
N GLU A 183 13.99 20.95 -16.84
CA GLU A 183 14.11 21.43 -18.22
C GLU A 183 12.94 20.94 -19.08
N SER A 184 12.60 19.66 -18.98
CA SER A 184 11.44 19.06 -19.68
C SER A 184 10.14 19.72 -19.22
N ALA A 185 9.95 19.92 -17.92
CA ALA A 185 8.77 20.55 -17.37
C ALA A 185 8.58 21.99 -17.88
N LYS A 186 9.67 22.78 -17.94
CA LYS A 186 9.65 24.14 -18.51
C LYS A 186 9.27 24.13 -19.98
N ALA A 187 9.86 23.23 -20.77
CA ALA A 187 9.62 23.14 -22.21
C ALA A 187 8.19 22.73 -22.58
N LEU A 188 7.55 21.90 -21.71
CA LEU A 188 6.17 21.45 -21.87
C LEU A 188 5.13 22.45 -21.37
N SER A 189 5.54 23.45 -20.60
CA SER A 189 4.65 24.44 -20.01
C SER A 189 4.40 25.59 -20.98
N LYS A 190 3.22 25.63 -21.59
CA LYS A 190 2.89 26.58 -22.66
C LYS A 190 1.46 27.14 -22.50
N GLY A 191 1.20 28.24 -23.22
CA GLY A 191 -0.13 28.83 -23.33
C GLY A 191 -0.56 29.59 -22.07
N GLU A 192 -1.80 30.12 -22.13
CA GLU A 192 -2.41 30.90 -21.07
C GLU A 192 -3.89 30.54 -20.93
N GLY A 193 -4.49 30.82 -19.79
CA GLY A 193 -5.92 30.58 -19.52
C GLY A 193 -6.31 29.13 -19.78
N ASN A 194 -7.41 28.93 -20.51
CA ASN A 194 -7.92 27.58 -20.79
C ASN A 194 -7.01 26.71 -21.67
N ASN A 195 -6.03 27.32 -22.36
CA ASN A 195 -5.06 26.62 -23.20
C ASN A 195 -3.73 26.40 -22.47
N ARG A 196 -3.65 26.71 -21.18
CA ARG A 196 -2.47 26.48 -20.36
C ARG A 196 -2.19 24.99 -20.23
N THR A 197 -0.93 24.59 -20.49
CA THR A 197 -0.36 23.29 -20.15
C THR A 197 0.69 23.45 -19.09
N TYR A 198 0.87 22.43 -18.28
CA TYR A 198 1.90 22.34 -17.25
C TYR A 198 2.82 21.16 -17.55
N GLY A 199 4.10 21.36 -17.35
CA GLY A 199 5.06 20.28 -17.57
C GLY A 199 5.01 19.20 -16.51
N ALA A 200 4.59 19.55 -15.28
CA ALA A 200 4.58 18.59 -14.18
C ALA A 200 3.45 18.79 -13.18
N ARG A 201 3.08 17.69 -12.51
CA ARG A 201 2.29 17.61 -11.28
C ARG A 201 2.84 16.48 -10.42
N LEU A 202 4.00 16.69 -9.81
CA LEU A 202 4.65 15.70 -8.93
C LEU A 202 4.32 15.94 -7.47
N PHE A 203 4.34 17.21 -7.08
CA PHE A 203 4.12 17.62 -5.70
C PHE A 203 2.67 18.07 -5.59
N ARG A 204 1.86 17.24 -4.99
CA ARG A 204 0.46 17.59 -4.75
C ARG A 204 0.30 18.17 -3.35
N GLU A 205 -0.91 18.71 -3.15
CA GLU A 205 -1.44 19.02 -1.84
C GLU A 205 -1.20 17.85 -0.87
N TRP A 206 -1.27 18.11 0.37
CA TRP A 206 -1.05 17.31 1.57
C TRP A 206 -1.04 15.76 1.45
N THR A 207 -1.68 15.15 0.47
CA THR A 207 -1.71 13.67 0.33
C THR A 207 -0.49 13.05 -0.34
N ASN A 208 0.44 13.87 -0.84
CA ASN A 208 1.54 13.35 -1.67
C ASN A 208 2.90 14.03 -1.42
N PHE A 209 3.22 14.32 -0.16
CA PHE A 209 4.59 14.70 0.16
C PHE A 209 5.60 13.56 -0.13
N ALA A 210 5.10 12.35 -0.44
CA ALA A 210 5.90 11.18 -0.78
C ALA A 210 6.98 11.38 -1.86
N THR A 211 6.77 12.30 -2.81
CA THR A 211 7.77 12.61 -3.83
C THR A 211 8.86 13.57 -3.34
N LEU A 212 8.60 14.34 -2.29
CA LEU A 212 9.57 15.29 -1.73
C LEU A 212 10.77 14.60 -1.10
N PRO A 213 10.58 13.60 -0.22
CA PRO A 213 11.69 12.82 0.29
C PRO A 213 12.50 12.13 -0.81
N SER A 214 11.86 11.66 -1.88
CA SER A 214 12.57 11.06 -3.02
C SER A 214 13.63 11.98 -3.61
N HIS A 215 13.32 13.29 -3.76
CA HIS A 215 14.30 14.25 -4.21
C HIS A 215 15.43 14.42 -3.18
N THR A 216 15.11 14.67 -1.91
CA THR A 216 16.09 14.85 -0.82
C THR A 216 17.03 13.64 -0.72
N ILE A 217 16.49 12.43 -0.67
CA ILE A 217 17.26 11.18 -0.53
C ILE A 217 18.16 10.96 -1.76
N SER A 218 17.67 11.26 -2.95
CA SER A 218 18.46 11.12 -4.19
C SER A 218 19.69 12.05 -4.22
N TYR A 219 19.69 13.12 -3.42
CA TYR A 219 20.83 13.99 -3.21
C TYR A 219 21.66 13.67 -1.96
N GLY A 220 21.29 12.62 -1.21
CA GLY A 220 22.04 12.14 -0.04
C GLY A 220 21.56 12.68 1.30
N GLY A 221 20.45 13.43 1.32
CA GLY A 221 19.80 13.86 2.56
C GLY A 221 18.84 12.78 3.10
N THR A 222 18.30 13.02 4.30
CA THR A 222 17.27 12.19 4.95
C THR A 222 16.23 13.08 5.60
N MET A 223 15.05 12.54 5.92
CA MET A 223 14.03 13.24 6.72
C MET A 223 14.29 13.10 8.22
N PHE A 224 14.79 11.93 8.62
CA PHE A 224 15.03 11.55 10.01
C PHE A 224 16.34 10.78 10.13
N SER A 225 16.91 10.74 11.33
CA SER A 225 17.98 9.80 11.67
C SER A 225 17.48 8.36 11.58
N GLU A 226 18.39 7.39 11.40
CA GLU A 226 18.06 5.96 11.28
C GLU A 226 17.30 5.43 12.51
N ASP A 227 17.61 5.94 13.70
CA ASP A 227 16.95 5.58 14.96
C ASP A 227 15.69 6.42 15.27
N MET A 228 15.25 7.24 14.34
CA MET A 228 14.06 8.10 14.44
C MET A 228 14.07 9.09 15.63
N LYS A 229 15.24 9.51 16.11
CA LYS A 229 15.36 10.45 17.24
C LYS A 229 15.64 11.89 16.85
N GLU A 230 16.05 12.11 15.61
CA GLU A 230 16.42 13.44 15.11
C GLU A 230 15.67 13.72 13.80
N PHE A 231 15.14 14.92 13.68
CA PHE A 231 14.66 15.46 12.40
C PHE A 231 15.87 15.98 11.60
N THR A 232 16.10 15.44 10.42
CA THR A 232 17.29 15.74 9.59
C THR A 232 16.93 16.38 8.24
N TRP A 233 15.66 16.58 7.97
CA TRP A 233 15.23 17.18 6.70
C TRP A 233 15.66 18.66 6.57
N ASN A 234 15.93 19.34 7.69
CA ASN A 234 16.54 20.66 7.70
C ASN A 234 18.05 20.58 7.38
N SER A 235 18.33 20.12 6.18
CA SER A 235 19.67 19.94 5.60
C SER A 235 19.77 20.70 4.28
N PRO A 236 20.98 20.93 3.73
CA PRO A 236 21.12 21.52 2.41
C PRO A 236 20.32 20.80 1.31
N GLU A 237 20.21 19.48 1.40
CA GLU A 237 19.46 18.64 0.44
C GLU A 237 17.94 18.81 0.61
N GLY A 238 17.45 18.93 1.86
CA GLY A 238 16.05 19.23 2.15
C GLY A 238 15.68 20.64 1.70
N ILE A 239 16.49 21.65 2.03
CA ILE A 239 16.29 23.03 1.55
C ILE A 239 16.24 23.07 0.02
N LYS A 240 17.16 22.39 -0.66
CA LYS A 240 17.16 22.28 -2.14
C LYS A 240 15.86 21.69 -2.68
N THR A 241 15.26 20.73 -1.97
CA THR A 241 13.96 20.13 -2.35
C THR A 241 12.83 21.16 -2.28
N PHE A 242 12.76 21.93 -1.20
CA PHE A 242 11.73 22.96 -1.02
C PHE A 242 11.93 24.14 -1.99
N GLU A 243 13.18 24.50 -2.30
CA GLU A 243 13.49 25.48 -3.34
C GLU A 243 13.08 25.01 -4.73
N LEU A 244 13.25 23.73 -5.06
CA LEU A 244 12.77 23.13 -6.32
C LEU A 244 11.27 23.35 -6.50
N ILE A 245 10.47 23.05 -5.46
CA ILE A 245 9.02 23.23 -5.49
C ILE A 245 8.67 24.71 -5.71
N ASN A 246 9.28 25.60 -4.94
CA ASN A 246 9.06 27.04 -5.04
C ASN A 246 9.34 27.54 -6.44
N ARG A 247 10.48 27.16 -7.01
CA ARG A 247 10.90 27.55 -8.36
C ARG A 247 9.90 27.03 -9.41
N MET A 248 9.59 25.75 -9.39
CA MET A 248 8.72 25.14 -10.38
C MET A 248 7.28 25.67 -10.35
N MET A 249 6.73 25.88 -9.16
CA MET A 249 5.34 26.34 -9.02
C MET A 249 5.17 27.83 -9.28
N PHE A 250 6.12 28.65 -8.78
CA PHE A 250 5.89 30.08 -8.67
C PHE A 250 6.78 30.95 -9.58
N GLU A 251 7.99 30.51 -9.89
CA GLU A 251 8.90 31.24 -10.76
C GLU A 251 8.75 30.78 -12.21
N ASP A 252 9.02 29.51 -12.48
CA ASP A 252 8.94 28.91 -13.81
C ASP A 252 7.50 28.65 -14.25
N LYS A 253 6.61 28.47 -13.29
CA LYS A 253 5.21 28.04 -13.50
C LYS A 253 5.11 26.79 -14.36
N SER A 254 6.05 25.87 -14.16
CA SER A 254 6.14 24.61 -14.89
C SER A 254 5.39 23.46 -14.19
N HIS A 255 5.00 23.65 -12.95
CA HIS A 255 4.19 22.73 -12.16
C HIS A 255 2.79 23.30 -11.95
N VAL A 256 1.77 22.42 -11.88
CA VAL A 256 0.40 22.81 -11.52
C VAL A 256 0.44 23.48 -10.14
N PRO A 257 -0.02 24.72 -10.01
CA PRO A 257 0.03 25.41 -8.71
C PRO A 257 -1.05 24.86 -7.75
N PRO A 258 -0.86 25.06 -6.43
CA PRO A 258 -1.85 24.68 -5.43
C PRO A 258 -3.22 25.31 -5.71
N GLY A 259 -4.29 24.54 -5.47
CA GLY A 259 -5.69 24.99 -5.68
C GLY A 259 -6.18 24.89 -7.11
N GLU A 260 -5.34 24.56 -8.09
CA GLU A 260 -5.79 24.24 -9.46
C GLU A 260 -6.08 22.74 -9.60
N SER A 261 -7.32 22.39 -9.97
CA SER A 261 -7.77 21.01 -10.20
C SER A 261 -7.54 20.57 -11.64
N ILE A 262 -6.27 20.53 -12.08
CA ILE A 262 -5.89 20.06 -13.42
C ILE A 262 -5.33 18.65 -13.28
N GLU A 263 -6.14 17.67 -13.64
CA GLU A 263 -5.76 16.26 -13.57
C GLU A 263 -4.95 15.84 -14.80
N TYR A 264 -4.17 14.76 -14.66
CA TYR A 264 -3.32 14.24 -15.72
C TYR A 264 -4.14 13.80 -16.94
N GLU A 265 -5.31 13.20 -16.70
CA GLU A 265 -6.25 12.72 -17.73
C GLU A 265 -6.78 13.83 -18.63
N SER A 266 -6.66 15.09 -18.21
CA SER A 266 -7.03 16.24 -19.05
C SER A 266 -6.16 16.42 -20.30
N GLY A 267 -5.00 15.72 -20.36
CA GLY A 267 -4.00 15.89 -21.42
C GLY A 267 -3.21 17.19 -21.33
N LYS A 268 -3.40 17.99 -20.26
CA LYS A 268 -2.74 19.29 -20.05
C LYS A 268 -1.51 19.22 -19.13
N VAL A 269 -1.20 18.06 -18.60
CA VAL A 269 -0.06 17.81 -17.72
C VAL A 269 0.93 16.88 -18.41
N GLY A 270 2.19 17.29 -18.50
CA GLY A 270 3.23 16.54 -19.19
C GLY A 270 3.74 15.33 -18.38
N MET A 271 3.94 15.51 -17.07
CA MET A 271 4.50 14.51 -16.18
C MET A 271 3.73 14.47 -14.86
N TYR A 272 3.48 13.27 -14.35
CA TYR A 272 2.66 13.04 -13.17
C TYR A 272 3.23 11.92 -12.31
N SER A 273 3.47 12.17 -11.03
CA SER A 273 3.89 11.10 -10.10
C SER A 273 2.69 10.48 -9.40
N ALA A 274 2.64 9.18 -9.39
CA ALA A 274 1.66 8.41 -8.64
C ALA A 274 2.18 7.01 -8.34
N MET A 275 1.58 6.34 -7.36
CA MET A 275 1.77 4.92 -7.15
C MET A 275 1.27 4.12 -8.36
N TYR A 276 1.77 2.91 -8.54
CA TYR A 276 1.30 2.03 -9.61
C TYR A 276 -0.22 1.79 -9.59
N SER A 277 -0.86 1.87 -8.42
CA SER A 277 -2.31 1.75 -8.30
C SER A 277 -3.09 2.72 -9.20
N TYR A 278 -2.51 3.86 -9.57
CA TYR A 278 -3.08 4.80 -10.55
C TYR A 278 -3.15 4.20 -11.97
N MET A 279 -2.46 3.10 -12.25
CA MET A 279 -2.49 2.41 -13.54
C MET A 279 -3.92 2.10 -14.02
N THR A 280 -4.82 1.80 -13.10
CA THR A 280 -6.24 1.55 -13.42
C THR A 280 -6.90 2.76 -14.09
N ASN A 281 -6.57 3.98 -13.64
CA ASN A 281 -7.05 5.22 -14.26
C ASN A 281 -6.32 5.49 -15.58
N ALA A 282 -4.99 5.33 -15.59
CA ALA A 282 -4.18 5.59 -16.77
C ALA A 282 -4.59 4.73 -17.97
N ARG A 283 -4.96 3.46 -17.75
CA ARG A 283 -5.49 2.56 -18.81
C ARG A 283 -6.77 3.05 -19.48
N GLN A 284 -7.50 3.98 -18.87
CA GLN A 284 -8.71 4.58 -19.44
C GLN A 284 -8.41 5.80 -20.34
N ILE A 285 -7.17 6.29 -20.34
CA ILE A 285 -6.77 7.42 -21.16
C ILE A 285 -6.70 6.98 -22.62
N THR A 286 -7.50 7.64 -23.48
CA THR A 286 -7.56 7.39 -24.94
C THR A 286 -7.27 8.62 -25.78
N ASP A 287 -7.24 9.81 -25.17
CA ASP A 287 -7.14 11.08 -25.88
C ASP A 287 -5.69 11.47 -26.22
N PHE A 288 -4.71 10.82 -25.60
CA PHE A 288 -3.28 11.00 -25.86
C PHE A 288 -2.48 9.73 -25.57
N GLU A 289 -1.31 9.60 -26.20
CA GLU A 289 -0.36 8.54 -25.90
C GLU A 289 0.38 8.86 -24.60
N TRP A 290 0.48 7.86 -23.73
CA TRP A 290 1.20 7.95 -22.45
C TRP A 290 2.06 6.73 -22.22
N ASP A 291 3.04 6.86 -21.36
CA ASP A 291 3.89 5.76 -20.89
C ASP A 291 4.38 6.06 -19.47
N ILE A 292 5.16 5.17 -18.90
CA ILE A 292 5.74 5.31 -17.57
C ILE A 292 7.27 5.34 -17.60
N ALA A 293 7.84 5.96 -16.59
CA ALA A 293 9.29 6.01 -16.38
C ALA A 293 9.59 5.97 -14.87
N PRO A 294 10.82 5.66 -14.46
CA PRO A 294 11.24 5.84 -13.08
C PRO A 294 11.22 7.32 -12.70
N LEU A 295 11.17 7.62 -11.40
CA LEU A 295 11.45 8.97 -10.92
C LEU A 295 12.85 9.42 -11.37
N PRO A 296 13.09 10.74 -11.50
CA PRO A 296 14.42 11.25 -11.81
C PRO A 296 15.46 10.82 -10.77
N LYS A 297 16.72 10.64 -11.19
CA LYS A 297 17.81 10.36 -10.28
C LYS A 297 18.56 11.62 -9.85
N GLY A 298 19.08 11.61 -8.65
CA GLY A 298 20.14 12.51 -8.18
C GLY A 298 21.50 11.82 -8.17
N PRO A 299 22.51 12.46 -7.58
CA PRO A 299 23.87 11.90 -7.44
C PRO A 299 23.91 10.56 -6.68
N ASN A 300 22.98 10.33 -5.75
CA ASN A 300 22.88 9.12 -4.93
C ASN A 300 21.90 8.07 -5.51
N GLY A 301 21.51 8.16 -6.77
CA GLY A 301 20.55 7.26 -7.39
C GLY A 301 19.12 7.78 -7.34
N ARG A 302 18.19 6.86 -7.31
CA ARG A 302 16.75 7.14 -7.17
C ARG A 302 16.29 6.71 -5.77
N ALA A 303 15.20 7.26 -5.32
CA ALA A 303 14.58 6.87 -4.07
C ALA A 303 13.05 6.94 -4.20
N PRO A 304 12.43 6.06 -4.99
CA PRO A 304 10.98 6.01 -5.05
C PRO A 304 10.42 5.57 -3.70
N LEU A 305 9.33 6.20 -3.25
CA LEU A 305 8.58 5.66 -2.13
C LEU A 305 7.98 4.32 -2.53
N LEU A 306 8.16 3.30 -1.69
CA LEU A 306 7.48 2.02 -1.77
C LEU A 306 6.29 2.06 -0.81
N GLY A 307 5.07 2.16 -1.36
CA GLY A 307 3.88 1.89 -0.57
C GLY A 307 3.86 0.42 -0.17
N GLN A 308 3.31 0.12 0.98
CA GLN A 308 3.17 -1.26 1.43
C GLN A 308 1.82 -1.56 2.03
N ALA A 309 1.31 -2.72 1.67
CA ALA A 309 0.21 -3.37 2.35
C ALA A 309 0.51 -4.85 2.51
N GLY A 310 0.22 -5.38 3.67
CA GLY A 310 0.47 -6.79 3.97
C GLY A 310 -0.73 -7.45 4.62
N ILE A 311 -0.67 -8.78 4.71
CA ILE A 311 -1.61 -9.59 5.44
C ILE A 311 -0.96 -10.03 6.75
N VAL A 312 -1.70 -9.95 7.83
CA VAL A 312 -1.28 -10.35 9.18
C VAL A 312 -2.30 -11.27 9.81
N THR A 313 -1.90 -11.99 10.85
CA THR A 313 -2.80 -12.69 11.77
C THR A 313 -2.72 -12.04 13.16
N PHE A 314 -3.84 -12.00 13.86
CA PHE A 314 -3.97 -11.30 15.13
C PHE A 314 -3.97 -12.27 16.33
N LYS A 315 -3.30 -11.90 17.42
CA LYS A 315 -3.16 -12.72 18.64
C LYS A 315 -4.49 -13.02 19.35
N GLY A 316 -5.53 -12.23 19.09
CA GLY A 316 -6.85 -12.43 19.67
C GLY A 316 -7.70 -13.50 18.97
N SER A 317 -7.20 -14.16 17.94
CA SER A 317 -7.90 -15.24 17.24
C SER A 317 -8.07 -16.46 18.13
N ASP A 318 -9.26 -17.04 18.14
CA ASP A 318 -9.54 -18.34 18.74
C ASP A 318 -9.00 -19.52 17.90
N HIS A 319 -8.58 -19.24 16.62
CA HIS A 319 -8.13 -20.21 15.64
C HIS A 319 -6.77 -19.79 15.01
N PRO A 320 -5.71 -19.61 15.80
CA PRO A 320 -4.45 -19.03 15.32
C PRO A 320 -3.75 -19.88 14.25
N GLU A 321 -3.84 -21.20 14.31
CA GLU A 321 -3.20 -22.11 13.35
C GLU A 321 -3.94 -22.11 11.99
N GLU A 322 -5.27 -22.09 12.02
CA GLU A 322 -6.08 -21.95 10.81
C GLU A 322 -5.91 -20.56 10.18
N ALA A 323 -5.77 -19.51 11.00
CA ALA A 323 -5.48 -18.16 10.54
C ALA A 323 -4.11 -18.09 9.83
N LYS A 324 -3.06 -18.71 10.39
CA LYS A 324 -1.75 -18.82 9.73
C LYS A 324 -1.81 -19.65 8.45
N THR A 325 -2.59 -20.73 8.43
CA THR A 325 -2.81 -21.57 7.24
C THR A 325 -3.46 -20.74 6.13
N LEU A 326 -4.46 -19.92 6.48
CA LEU A 326 -5.10 -19.00 5.53
C LEU A 326 -4.09 -17.95 5.03
N LEU A 327 -3.32 -17.32 5.92
CA LEU A 327 -2.28 -16.36 5.56
C LEU A 327 -1.28 -16.99 4.57
N LYS A 328 -0.77 -18.19 4.88
CA LYS A 328 0.16 -18.92 4.01
C LYS A 328 -0.42 -19.16 2.61
N PHE A 329 -1.70 -19.53 2.53
CA PHE A 329 -2.39 -19.73 1.25
C PHE A 329 -2.53 -18.42 0.47
N LEU A 330 -2.98 -17.34 1.13
CA LEU A 330 -3.17 -16.02 0.49
C LEU A 330 -1.85 -15.44 -0.03
N GLU A 331 -0.75 -15.65 0.68
CA GLU A 331 0.59 -15.17 0.34
C GLU A 331 1.43 -16.18 -0.47
N SER A 332 0.84 -17.33 -0.82
CA SER A 332 1.45 -18.27 -1.77
C SER A 332 1.61 -17.63 -3.16
N LYS A 333 2.44 -18.23 -4.00
CA LYS A 333 2.58 -17.78 -5.40
C LYS A 333 1.21 -17.67 -6.10
N LYS A 334 0.33 -18.66 -5.92
CA LYS A 334 -1.04 -18.68 -6.48
C LYS A 334 -1.90 -17.55 -5.90
N GLY A 335 -1.82 -17.30 -4.59
CA GLY A 335 -2.53 -16.23 -3.92
C GLY A 335 -2.10 -14.85 -4.42
N ILE A 336 -0.80 -14.58 -4.44
CA ILE A 336 -0.24 -13.32 -4.96
C ILE A 336 -0.55 -13.14 -6.47
N GLN A 337 -0.56 -14.23 -7.25
CA GLN A 337 -0.94 -14.18 -8.66
C GLN A 337 -2.40 -13.69 -8.83
N ALA A 338 -3.35 -14.19 -8.05
CA ALA A 338 -4.73 -13.72 -8.10
C ALA A 338 -4.84 -12.25 -7.69
N GLN A 339 -4.13 -11.84 -6.63
CA GLN A 339 -4.09 -10.48 -6.13
C GLN A 339 -3.41 -9.49 -7.11
N SER A 340 -2.54 -9.98 -8.00
CA SER A 340 -1.81 -9.15 -8.98
C SER A 340 -2.71 -8.45 -10.01
N ALA A 341 -3.97 -8.85 -10.11
CA ALA A 341 -4.97 -8.13 -10.90
C ALA A 341 -5.17 -6.67 -10.40
N PHE A 342 -4.99 -6.45 -9.10
CA PHE A 342 -5.21 -5.15 -8.43
C PHE A 342 -3.95 -4.55 -7.83
N PHE A 343 -2.96 -5.39 -7.45
CA PHE A 343 -1.82 -4.99 -6.61
C PHE A 343 -0.49 -5.34 -7.27
N VAL A 344 0.55 -4.61 -6.88
CA VAL A 344 1.92 -4.90 -7.31
C VAL A 344 2.47 -6.04 -6.46
N PRO A 345 2.79 -7.20 -7.09
CA PRO A 345 3.24 -8.37 -6.36
C PRO A 345 4.54 -8.16 -5.60
N ALA A 346 4.61 -8.66 -4.36
CA ALA A 346 5.84 -8.70 -3.57
C ALA A 346 6.72 -9.94 -3.89
N ARG A 347 6.20 -10.92 -4.64
CA ARG A 347 6.97 -12.08 -5.12
C ARG A 347 7.57 -11.81 -6.49
N LYS A 348 8.88 -12.02 -6.64
CA LYS A 348 9.64 -11.81 -7.88
C LYS A 348 9.05 -12.59 -9.05
N SER A 349 8.77 -13.88 -8.83
CA SER A 349 8.25 -14.77 -9.86
C SER A 349 6.89 -14.36 -10.40
N VAL A 350 6.07 -13.64 -9.61
CA VAL A 350 4.77 -13.09 -10.04
C VAL A 350 4.96 -11.71 -10.67
N LEU A 351 5.79 -10.85 -10.07
CA LEU A 351 6.08 -9.51 -10.56
C LEU A 351 6.66 -9.54 -12.00
N GLU A 352 7.44 -10.56 -12.32
CA GLU A 352 8.07 -10.73 -13.62
C GLU A 352 7.22 -11.59 -14.59
N SER A 353 6.08 -12.09 -14.17
CA SER A 353 5.21 -12.96 -14.97
C SER A 353 4.52 -12.22 -16.11
N ASP A 354 4.20 -12.97 -17.18
CA ASP A 354 3.45 -12.43 -18.31
C ASP A 354 2.05 -11.97 -17.89
N GLU A 355 1.42 -12.66 -16.95
CA GLU A 355 0.10 -12.35 -16.45
C GLU A 355 0.05 -10.98 -15.75
N PHE A 356 1.13 -10.59 -15.07
CA PHE A 356 1.20 -9.27 -14.44
C PHE A 356 1.60 -8.17 -15.44
N VAL A 357 2.53 -8.47 -16.34
CA VAL A 357 3.13 -7.46 -17.22
C VAL A 357 2.28 -7.21 -18.48
N ASP A 358 1.73 -8.26 -19.10
CA ASP A 358 1.05 -8.18 -20.39
C ASP A 358 -0.48 -7.95 -20.27
N VAL A 359 -0.90 -7.15 -19.29
CA VAL A 359 -2.31 -6.76 -19.13
C VAL A 359 -2.71 -5.82 -20.29
N PRO A 360 -3.93 -5.94 -20.87
CA PRO A 360 -4.41 -5.04 -21.90
C PRO A 360 -4.33 -3.56 -21.48
N ASN A 361 -3.87 -2.71 -22.40
CA ASN A 361 -3.62 -1.28 -22.21
C ASN A 361 -2.54 -0.94 -21.16
N ASN A 362 -1.71 -1.90 -20.78
CA ASN A 362 -0.50 -1.61 -20.01
C ASN A 362 0.52 -0.86 -20.89
N PRO A 363 1.44 -0.11 -20.27
CA PRO A 363 2.67 0.32 -20.91
C PRO A 363 3.47 -0.87 -21.45
N PRO A 364 4.38 -0.64 -22.41
CA PRO A 364 5.27 -1.69 -22.87
C PRO A 364 6.03 -2.37 -21.73
N ARG A 365 6.29 -3.68 -21.87
CA ARG A 365 7.01 -4.50 -20.86
C ARG A 365 8.32 -3.85 -20.40
N ASP A 366 9.08 -3.27 -21.30
CA ASP A 366 10.35 -2.59 -20.98
C ASP A 366 10.14 -1.32 -20.14
N SER A 367 9.01 -0.62 -20.30
CA SER A 367 8.63 0.50 -19.44
C SER A 367 8.29 0.02 -18.03
N ILE A 368 7.50 -1.06 -17.90
CA ILE A 368 7.15 -1.66 -16.60
C ILE A 368 8.42 -2.15 -15.89
N LYS A 369 9.32 -2.85 -16.63
CA LYS A 369 10.58 -3.29 -16.06
C LYS A 369 11.40 -2.11 -15.54
N LEU A 370 11.61 -1.10 -16.35
CA LEU A 370 12.45 0.06 -16.01
C LEU A 370 11.85 0.91 -14.88
N ALA A 371 10.54 1.18 -14.95
CA ALA A 371 9.88 2.10 -14.03
C ALA A 371 9.47 1.47 -12.70
N MET A 372 9.28 0.15 -12.66
CA MET A 372 8.80 -0.58 -11.50
C MET A 372 9.82 -1.60 -10.99
N ILE A 373 10.04 -2.68 -11.77
CA ILE A 373 10.78 -3.85 -11.29
C ILE A 373 12.21 -3.46 -10.87
N ASP A 374 12.92 -2.72 -11.73
CA ASP A 374 14.29 -2.28 -11.46
C ASP A 374 14.39 -1.27 -10.30
N GLN A 375 13.27 -0.60 -9.94
CA GLN A 375 13.23 0.40 -8.87
C GLN A 375 12.94 -0.17 -7.48
N MET A 376 12.42 -1.39 -7.39
CA MET A 376 12.00 -1.99 -6.09
C MET A 376 13.15 -2.06 -5.08
N ASN A 377 14.40 -2.23 -5.54
CA ASN A 377 15.57 -2.29 -4.66
C ASN A 377 16.18 -0.93 -4.32
N GLU A 378 15.76 0.15 -5.01
CA GLU A 378 16.25 1.52 -4.77
C GLU A 378 15.29 2.35 -3.93
N GLY A 379 14.12 1.79 -3.60
CA GLY A 379 13.06 2.50 -2.91
C GLY A 379 13.27 2.63 -1.41
N TYR A 380 12.54 3.55 -0.81
CA TYR A 380 12.43 3.72 0.63
C TYR A 380 10.98 3.51 1.09
N THR A 381 10.79 3.19 2.35
CA THR A 381 9.48 3.07 3.00
C THR A 381 9.29 4.20 4.01
N TYR A 382 8.05 4.47 4.39
CA TYR A 382 7.80 5.36 5.52
C TYR A 382 8.46 4.80 6.78
N PRO A 383 9.05 5.67 7.61
CA PRO A 383 9.65 5.24 8.85
C PRO A 383 8.59 4.77 9.84
N LEU A 384 8.96 3.77 10.65
CA LEU A 384 8.13 3.27 11.74
C LEU A 384 8.30 4.15 12.99
N HIS A 385 7.24 4.83 13.42
CA HIS A 385 7.22 5.60 14.65
C HIS A 385 5.82 5.56 15.29
N GLU A 386 5.74 5.47 16.61
CA GLU A 386 4.45 5.39 17.32
C GLU A 386 3.57 6.65 17.15
N ASP A 387 4.20 7.82 17.07
CA ASP A 387 3.54 9.11 16.86
C ASP A 387 3.50 9.53 15.38
N TRP A 388 3.67 8.59 14.42
CA TRP A 388 3.76 8.91 12.99
C TRP A 388 2.63 9.84 12.50
N THR A 389 1.39 9.59 12.90
CA THR A 389 0.24 10.43 12.51
C THR A 389 0.39 11.89 12.95
N LYS A 390 1.00 12.15 14.12
CA LYS A 390 1.26 13.51 14.60
C LYS A 390 2.41 14.13 13.80
N ILE A 391 3.48 13.36 13.58
CA ILE A 391 4.65 13.79 12.80
C ILE A 391 4.20 14.17 11.38
N GLU A 392 3.42 13.32 10.73
CA GLU A 392 2.87 13.58 9.40
C GLU A 392 2.02 14.85 9.36
N SER A 393 1.22 15.10 10.40
CA SER A 393 0.43 16.34 10.50
C SER A 393 1.31 17.60 10.54
N GLU A 394 2.44 17.56 11.24
CA GLU A 394 3.37 18.70 11.26
C GLU A 394 4.10 18.86 9.92
N ILE A 395 4.47 17.76 9.26
CA ILE A 395 5.04 17.81 7.90
C ILE A 395 4.04 18.48 6.93
N ILE A 396 2.77 18.07 6.97
CA ILE A 396 1.71 18.66 6.12
C ILE A 396 1.57 20.16 6.37
N LYS A 397 1.58 20.61 7.62
CA LYS A 397 1.52 22.04 7.94
C LYS A 397 2.69 22.83 7.34
N GLY A 398 3.90 22.27 7.39
CA GLY A 398 5.08 22.90 6.76
C GLY A 398 4.93 23.00 5.24
N ILE A 399 4.44 21.94 4.60
CA ILE A 399 4.18 21.93 3.16
C ILE A 399 3.09 22.93 2.78
N ASP A 400 2.03 23.08 3.58
CA ASP A 400 0.98 24.07 3.37
C ASP A 400 1.54 25.48 3.44
N LYS A 401 2.46 25.79 4.37
CA LYS A 401 3.16 27.07 4.43
C LYS A 401 3.99 27.33 3.17
N LEU A 402 4.69 26.32 2.66
CA LEU A 402 5.45 26.41 1.42
C LEU A 402 4.52 26.75 0.23
N PHE A 403 3.41 26.08 0.11
CA PHE A 403 2.42 26.30 -0.96
C PHE A 403 1.72 27.66 -0.84
N ALA A 404 1.54 28.15 0.37
CA ALA A 404 0.99 29.48 0.63
C ALA A 404 2.04 30.61 0.48
N LYS A 405 3.33 30.29 0.27
CA LYS A 405 4.46 31.25 0.20
C LYS A 405 4.55 32.15 1.44
N LEU A 406 4.31 31.60 2.59
CA LEU A 406 4.30 32.38 3.83
C LEU A 406 5.72 32.66 4.33
N GLU A 407 6.64 31.73 4.10
CA GLU A 407 7.99 31.74 4.64
C GLU A 407 8.98 31.19 3.61
N SER A 408 10.27 31.34 3.86
CA SER A 408 11.31 30.73 3.03
C SER A 408 11.42 29.22 3.29
N PRO A 409 11.94 28.42 2.34
CA PRO A 409 12.20 27.00 2.54
C PRO A 409 12.97 26.66 3.82
N SER A 410 13.99 27.43 4.16
CA SER A 410 14.79 27.23 5.37
C SER A 410 13.99 27.50 6.65
N GLU A 411 13.24 28.61 6.71
CA GLU A 411 12.41 28.94 7.87
C GLU A 411 11.33 27.89 8.12
N ILE A 412 10.70 27.35 7.05
CA ILE A 412 9.72 26.28 7.16
C ILE A 412 10.34 25.00 7.74
N LEU A 413 11.53 24.61 7.25
CA LEU A 413 12.22 23.41 7.74
C LEU A 413 12.73 23.58 9.17
N ASP A 414 13.16 24.77 9.57
CA ASP A 414 13.53 25.09 10.95
C ASP A 414 12.32 24.92 11.90
N GLU A 415 11.16 25.44 11.51
CA GLU A 415 9.93 25.28 12.30
C GLU A 415 9.45 23.83 12.34
N MET A 416 9.54 23.10 11.23
CA MET A 416 9.23 21.66 11.21
C MET A 416 10.13 20.89 12.18
N GLU A 417 11.41 21.23 12.27
CA GLU A 417 12.35 20.65 13.23
C GLU A 417 11.92 20.94 14.69
N GLU A 418 11.54 22.20 15.00
CA GLU A 418 11.07 22.60 16.32
C GLU A 418 9.79 21.85 16.74
N ASP A 419 8.83 21.66 15.82
CA ASP A 419 7.54 21.03 16.08
C ASP A 419 7.63 19.50 16.12
N ILE A 420 8.49 18.88 15.30
CA ILE A 420 8.61 17.42 15.16
C ILE A 420 9.57 16.82 16.19
N THR A 421 10.71 17.47 16.50
CA THR A 421 11.71 16.93 17.43
C THR A 421 11.13 16.50 18.80
N PRO A 422 10.15 17.18 19.41
CA PRO A 422 9.52 16.73 20.65
C PRO A 422 8.74 15.42 20.50
N LEU A 423 8.29 15.09 19.31
CA LEU A 423 7.52 13.87 19.01
C LEU A 423 8.41 12.64 18.79
N LEU A 424 9.72 12.84 18.58
CA LEU A 424 10.69 11.77 18.32
C LEU A 424 11.34 11.21 19.60
N LYS A 425 10.82 11.55 20.80
CA LYS A 425 11.44 11.20 22.10
C LYS A 425 10.78 10.01 22.77
#